data_9c3126dffebf05e91b794a3d166a74a0
#
_entry.id   9c3126dffebf05e91b794a3d166a74a0
#
_cell.length_a   1.000
_cell.length_b   1.000
_cell.length_c   1.000
_cell.angle_alpha   90.00
_cell.angle_beta   90.00
_cell.angle_gamma   90.00
#
_symmetry.space_group_name_H-M   'P 1'
#
loop_
_entity.id
_entity.type
_entity.pdbx_description
1 polymer ?
#
loop_
_entity_poly.entity_id
_entity_poly.type
_entity_poly.pdbx_seq_one_letter_code
_entity_poly.pdbx_strand_id
1 'polypeptide(L)'
;MANSLPLILLGLVSILLSACSKTDVFEKNHSIPKYQWSYDLRPNFEFAITDTVALYNLYVVLRHTDAYRYNNIWLNVGTQAPADTVRYQRFDLQLGSDATGWEGTGMGDIWELRKSITRGPFKFNKAGNYKFSVAQIMRENPLPGIVSIGIRLERAP
;
A
#
# COMPACT_ATOMS: atom_id res chain seq x y z
N MET A 1 -29.75 -50.02 9.70
CA MET A 1 -28.66 -49.09 10.06
C MET A 1 -28.50 -48.12 8.90
N ALA A 2 -29.05 -46.91 9.00
CA ALA A 2 -29.07 -45.96 7.92
C ALA A 2 -27.68 -45.30 7.80
N ASN A 3 -27.15 -45.23 6.58
CA ASN A 3 -25.84 -44.66 6.26
C ASN A 3 -25.84 -43.13 6.52
N SER A 4 -25.44 -42.72 7.70
CA SER A 4 -25.26 -41.28 8.06
C SER A 4 -23.96 -40.66 7.52
N LEU A 5 -23.10 -41.48 6.89
CA LEU A 5 -21.80 -41.04 6.36
C LEU A 5 -21.88 -39.96 5.26
N PRO A 6 -22.81 -40.00 4.27
CA PRO A 6 -22.90 -38.97 3.24
C PRO A 6 -23.39 -37.61 3.77
N LEU A 7 -24.21 -37.61 4.83
CA LEU A 7 -24.70 -36.34 5.42
C LEU A 7 -23.60 -35.60 6.18
N ILE A 8 -22.72 -36.33 6.85
CA ILE A 8 -21.58 -35.78 7.59
C ILE A 8 -20.55 -35.20 6.61
N LEU A 9 -20.32 -35.89 5.49
CA LEU A 9 -19.39 -35.43 4.46
C LEU A 9 -19.89 -34.13 3.77
N LEU A 10 -21.20 -34.03 3.52
CA LEU A 10 -21.82 -32.84 2.94
C LEU A 10 -21.75 -31.65 3.90
N GLY A 11 -21.91 -31.85 5.20
CA GLY A 11 -21.76 -30.81 6.23
C GLY A 11 -20.32 -30.27 6.33
N LEU A 12 -19.32 -31.16 6.20
CA LEU A 12 -17.91 -30.77 6.29
C LEU A 12 -17.45 -29.94 5.08
N VAL A 13 -17.96 -30.26 3.89
CA VAL A 13 -17.68 -29.49 2.66
C VAL A 13 -18.29 -28.10 2.71
N SER A 14 -19.47 -27.93 3.33
CA SER A 14 -20.12 -26.60 3.47
C SER A 14 -19.34 -25.65 4.37
N ILE A 15 -18.61 -26.13 5.35
CA ILE A 15 -17.79 -25.31 6.28
C ILE A 15 -16.53 -24.77 5.59
N LEU A 16 -16.00 -25.49 4.60
CA LEU A 16 -14.79 -25.08 3.88
C LEU A 16 -15.03 -23.94 2.86
N LEU A 17 -16.30 -23.67 2.49
CA LEU A 17 -16.65 -22.62 1.54
C LEU A 17 -16.86 -21.23 2.18
N SER A 18 -16.86 -21.14 3.50
CA SER A 18 -17.14 -19.88 4.22
C SER A 18 -15.90 -19.00 4.49
N ALA A 19 -14.70 -19.41 4.05
CA ALA A 19 -13.44 -18.77 4.43
C ALA A 19 -12.92 -17.70 3.45
N CYS A 20 -13.74 -17.24 2.50
CA CYS A 20 -13.38 -16.08 1.66
C CYS A 20 -13.95 -14.77 2.24
N SER A 21 -13.34 -14.26 3.31
CA SER A 21 -13.52 -12.85 3.65
C SER A 21 -12.84 -12.01 2.56
N LYS A 22 -13.61 -11.42 1.66
CA LYS A 22 -13.10 -10.41 0.73
C LYS A 22 -12.62 -9.24 1.58
N THR A 23 -11.34 -9.17 1.84
CA THR A 23 -10.73 -7.94 2.32
C THR A 23 -10.80 -6.96 1.15
N ASP A 24 -11.63 -5.92 1.25
CA ASP A 24 -11.67 -4.85 0.26
C ASP A 24 -10.30 -4.17 0.26
N VAL A 25 -9.50 -4.52 -0.73
CA VAL A 25 -8.15 -4.02 -0.92
C VAL A 25 -8.11 -3.28 -2.25
N PHE A 26 -7.73 -2.02 -2.18
CA PHE A 26 -7.29 -1.26 -3.33
C PHE A 26 -5.77 -1.16 -3.28
N GLU A 27 -5.09 -1.54 -4.35
CA GLU A 27 -3.66 -1.32 -4.52
C GLU A 27 -3.36 -0.92 -5.95
N LYS A 28 -2.66 0.17 -6.11
CA LYS A 28 -2.14 0.65 -7.39
C LYS A 28 -0.67 1.01 -7.25
N ASN A 29 0.14 0.50 -8.18
CA ASN A 29 1.57 0.76 -8.25
C ASN A 29 1.90 1.47 -9.57
N HIS A 30 2.86 2.38 -9.52
CA HIS A 30 3.43 3.10 -10.66
C HIS A 30 4.91 2.74 -10.79
N SER A 31 5.32 2.21 -11.94
CA SER A 31 6.71 1.86 -12.21
C SER A 31 7.54 3.11 -12.45
N ILE A 32 8.72 3.16 -11.86
CA ILE A 32 9.66 4.27 -12.04
C ILE A 32 10.57 3.95 -13.25
N PRO A 33 10.55 4.78 -14.32
CA PRO A 33 11.34 4.54 -15.51
C PRO A 33 12.83 4.43 -15.19
N LYS A 34 13.48 3.36 -15.70
CA LYS A 34 14.92 3.11 -15.52
C LYS A 34 15.37 3.08 -14.06
N TYR A 35 14.44 2.91 -13.11
CA TYR A 35 14.69 2.98 -11.67
C TYR A 35 15.30 4.32 -11.20
N GLN A 36 14.96 5.41 -11.92
CA GLN A 36 15.45 6.76 -11.72
C GLN A 36 14.25 7.69 -11.44
N TRP A 37 13.98 7.96 -10.16
CA TRP A 37 12.80 8.76 -9.77
C TRP A 37 13.12 10.26 -9.77
N SER A 38 12.67 10.96 -10.80
CA SER A 38 12.79 12.41 -10.92
C SER A 38 11.79 13.16 -10.01
N TYR A 39 12.13 14.36 -9.56
CA TYR A 39 11.22 15.28 -8.86
C TYR A 39 9.96 15.61 -9.65
N ASP A 40 10.04 15.63 -10.98
CA ASP A 40 8.91 15.93 -11.86
C ASP A 40 7.92 14.76 -11.97
N LEU A 41 8.37 13.55 -11.70
CA LEU A 41 7.52 12.36 -11.70
C LEU A 41 6.77 12.26 -10.38
N ARG A 42 5.49 12.60 -10.41
CA ARG A 42 4.58 12.58 -9.25
C ARG A 42 3.40 11.65 -9.52
N PRO A 43 3.55 10.34 -9.33
CA PRO A 43 2.48 9.39 -9.56
C PRO A 43 1.21 9.75 -8.81
N ASN A 44 0.07 9.58 -9.49
CA ASN A 44 -1.25 9.84 -8.94
C ASN A 44 -2.05 8.55 -8.87
N PHE A 45 -2.78 8.39 -7.78
CA PHE A 45 -3.61 7.23 -7.48
C PHE A 45 -5.01 7.73 -7.12
N GLU A 46 -6.03 7.13 -7.71
CA GLU A 46 -7.42 7.51 -7.46
C GLU A 46 -8.24 6.28 -7.09
N PHE A 47 -9.07 6.40 -6.08
CA PHE A 47 -10.02 5.37 -5.67
C PHE A 47 -11.30 5.97 -5.09
N ALA A 48 -12.41 5.23 -5.25
CA ALA A 48 -13.71 5.61 -4.73
C ALA A 48 -13.93 5.02 -3.35
N ILE A 49 -14.36 5.84 -2.40
CA ILE A 49 -14.86 5.42 -1.09
C ILE A 49 -16.38 5.47 -1.12
N THR A 50 -17.01 4.34 -0.87
CA THR A 50 -18.48 4.21 -0.75
C THR A 50 -18.91 4.04 0.71
N ASP A 51 -18.11 3.37 1.52
CA ASP A 51 -18.40 3.11 2.93
C ASP A 51 -17.56 4.05 3.82
N THR A 52 -18.23 5.02 4.44
CA THR A 52 -17.61 5.99 5.36
C THR A 52 -17.71 5.57 6.83
N VAL A 53 -18.36 4.45 7.12
CA VAL A 53 -18.48 3.89 8.48
C VAL A 53 -17.31 2.96 8.78
N ALA A 54 -16.84 2.23 7.77
CA ALA A 54 -15.71 1.32 7.90
C ALA A 54 -14.42 2.05 8.30
N LEU A 55 -13.55 1.30 8.96
CA LEU A 55 -12.19 1.70 9.24
C LEU A 55 -11.25 1.21 8.14
N TYR A 56 -10.25 2.01 7.82
CA TYR A 56 -9.28 1.74 6.76
C TYR A 56 -7.85 1.94 7.24
N ASN A 57 -6.94 1.13 6.72
CA ASN A 57 -5.51 1.33 6.81
C ASN A 57 -4.97 1.81 5.47
N LEU A 58 -4.09 2.80 5.47
CA LEU A 58 -3.48 3.38 4.28
C LEU A 58 -1.97 3.17 4.31
N TYR A 59 -1.44 2.60 3.23
CA TYR A 59 -0.02 2.29 3.10
C TYR A 59 0.56 2.89 1.83
N VAL A 60 1.82 3.27 1.93
CA VAL A 60 2.70 3.38 0.78
C VAL A 60 3.31 2.01 0.52
N VAL A 61 3.29 1.57 -0.74
CA VAL A 61 3.97 0.38 -1.23
C VAL A 61 5.18 0.84 -2.04
N LEU A 62 6.37 0.47 -1.64
CA LEU A 62 7.62 0.85 -2.28
C LEU A 62 8.39 -0.39 -2.71
N ARG A 63 8.91 -0.39 -3.94
CA ARG A 63 9.91 -1.37 -4.36
C ARG A 63 11.20 -0.65 -4.69
N HIS A 64 12.30 -1.17 -4.16
CA HIS A 64 13.66 -0.67 -4.46
C HIS A 64 14.61 -1.83 -4.73
N THR A 65 15.75 -1.52 -5.35
CA THR A 65 16.82 -2.50 -5.58
C THR A 65 17.76 -2.57 -4.38
N ASP A 66 18.55 -3.64 -4.28
CA ASP A 66 19.66 -3.74 -3.32
C ASP A 66 20.67 -2.59 -3.45
N ALA A 67 20.80 -2.01 -4.63
CA ALA A 67 21.69 -0.89 -4.92
C ALA A 67 21.17 0.47 -4.42
N TYR A 68 19.98 0.54 -3.83
CA TYR A 68 19.50 1.75 -3.18
C TYR A 68 20.41 2.12 -2.02
N ARG A 69 20.83 3.40 -1.92
CA ARG A 69 21.95 3.80 -1.07
C ARG A 69 21.56 4.35 0.30
N TYR A 70 20.27 4.45 0.60
CA TYR A 70 19.76 5.08 1.83
C TYR A 70 18.91 4.11 2.63
N ASN A 71 19.01 4.17 3.95
CA ASN A 71 18.17 3.36 4.85
C ASN A 71 16.72 3.85 4.96
N ASN A 72 16.41 5.01 4.36
CA ASN A 72 15.10 5.65 4.39
C ASN A 72 14.77 6.30 3.06
N ILE A 73 13.52 6.74 2.94
CA ILE A 73 13.09 7.63 1.86
C ILE A 73 12.16 8.71 2.40
N TRP A 74 12.43 9.95 2.00
CA TRP A 74 11.55 11.07 2.27
C TRP A 74 10.56 11.24 1.12
N LEU A 75 9.28 11.21 1.47
CA LEU A 75 8.17 11.39 0.53
C LEU A 75 7.31 12.59 0.92
N ASN A 76 6.77 13.28 -0.09
CA ASN A 76 5.69 14.24 0.05
C ASN A 76 4.43 13.64 -0.56
N VAL A 77 3.43 13.36 0.29
CA VAL A 77 2.16 12.75 -0.12
C VAL A 77 1.08 13.81 -0.11
N GLY A 78 0.49 14.05 -1.27
CA GLY A 78 -0.70 14.88 -1.42
C GLY A 78 -1.95 14.03 -1.32
N THR A 79 -2.91 14.44 -0.51
CA THR A 79 -4.22 13.81 -0.37
C THR A 79 -5.31 14.82 -0.71
N GLN A 80 -6.21 14.46 -1.61
CA GLN A 80 -7.38 15.26 -1.97
C GLN A 80 -8.66 14.45 -1.74
N ALA A 81 -9.50 14.93 -0.83
CA ALA A 81 -10.84 14.41 -0.62
C ALA A 81 -11.83 14.95 -1.68
N PRO A 82 -13.01 14.32 -1.87
CA PRO A 82 -14.04 14.81 -2.78
C PRO A 82 -14.42 16.27 -2.48
N ALA A 83 -14.38 17.12 -3.53
CA ALA A 83 -14.69 18.55 -3.45
C ALA A 83 -13.86 19.32 -2.40
N ASP A 84 -12.61 18.91 -2.17
CA ASP A 84 -11.68 19.58 -1.25
C ASP A 84 -10.36 19.92 -1.95
N THR A 85 -9.53 20.73 -1.30
CA THR A 85 -8.18 21.08 -1.76
C THR A 85 -7.18 19.99 -1.39
N VAL A 86 -6.07 19.91 -2.14
CA VAL A 86 -4.98 18.99 -1.83
C VAL A 86 -4.27 19.39 -0.55
N ARG A 87 -4.06 18.44 0.35
CA ARG A 87 -3.24 18.59 1.56
C ARG A 87 -1.98 17.77 1.42
N TYR A 88 -0.83 18.36 1.71
CA TYR A 88 0.46 17.70 1.62
C TYR A 88 1.01 17.35 3.00
N GLN A 89 1.55 16.13 3.11
CA GLN A 89 2.23 15.66 4.31
C GLN A 89 3.55 14.99 3.93
N ARG A 90 4.60 15.27 4.71
CA ARG A 90 5.92 14.65 4.53
C ARG A 90 6.03 13.41 5.41
N PHE A 91 6.64 12.37 4.86
CA PHE A 91 6.90 11.10 5.55
C PHE A 91 8.38 10.74 5.39
N ASP A 92 9.02 10.40 6.50
CA ASP A 92 10.30 9.72 6.53
C ASP A 92 10.00 8.22 6.73
N LEU A 93 10.19 7.43 5.71
CA LEU A 93 9.92 6.00 5.74
C LEU A 93 11.24 5.25 5.84
N GLN A 94 11.46 4.56 6.95
CA GLN A 94 12.60 3.68 7.11
C GLN A 94 12.42 2.44 6.23
N LEU A 95 13.47 2.08 5.47
CA LEU A 95 13.47 0.96 4.53
C LEU A 95 14.39 -0.18 5.00
N GLY A 96 15.24 0.10 5.97
CA GLY A 96 16.18 -0.86 6.51
C GLY A 96 17.13 -0.25 7.54
N SER A 97 18.08 -1.03 8.00
CA SER A 97 19.16 -0.57 8.88
C SER A 97 20.45 -1.34 8.59
N ASP A 98 21.57 -0.76 8.98
CA ASP A 98 22.87 -1.42 8.86
C ASP A 98 22.97 -2.69 9.72
N ALA A 99 22.19 -2.75 10.81
CA ALA A 99 22.18 -3.90 11.72
C ALA A 99 21.31 -5.07 11.23
N THR A 100 20.20 -4.79 10.55
CA THR A 100 19.18 -5.80 10.17
C THR A 100 19.02 -5.97 8.67
N GLY A 101 19.65 -5.11 7.85
CA GLY A 101 19.48 -5.07 6.41
C GLY A 101 18.14 -4.43 5.99
N TRP A 102 17.71 -4.76 4.78
CA TRP A 102 16.44 -4.27 4.24
C TRP A 102 15.24 -4.86 4.94
N GLU A 103 14.24 -4.03 5.16
CA GLU A 103 12.92 -4.46 5.62
C GLU A 103 12.05 -4.95 4.45
N GLY A 104 10.96 -5.67 4.77
CA GLY A 104 9.99 -6.12 3.78
C GLY A 104 10.31 -7.48 3.20
N THR A 105 9.84 -7.71 1.98
CA THR A 105 9.99 -9.00 1.28
C THR A 105 10.92 -8.85 0.09
N GLY A 106 12.03 -9.60 0.10
CA GLY A 106 13.00 -9.64 -0.98
C GLY A 106 12.65 -10.69 -2.05
N MET A 107 12.85 -10.35 -3.30
CA MET A 107 12.80 -11.26 -4.44
C MET A 107 13.91 -10.91 -5.42
N GLY A 108 14.97 -11.73 -5.44
CA GLY A 108 16.20 -11.40 -6.16
C GLY A 108 16.87 -10.16 -5.55
N ASP A 109 17.11 -9.18 -6.38
CA ASP A 109 17.70 -7.88 -6.01
C ASP A 109 16.64 -6.78 -5.73
N ILE A 110 15.37 -7.15 -5.63
CA ILE A 110 14.26 -6.21 -5.39
C ILE A 110 13.62 -6.49 -4.03
N TRP A 111 13.38 -5.42 -3.27
CA TRP A 111 12.70 -5.44 -1.98
C TRP A 111 11.38 -4.69 -2.07
N GLU A 112 10.31 -5.29 -1.58
CA GLU A 112 9.00 -4.67 -1.45
C GLU A 112 8.69 -4.38 0.01
N LEU A 113 8.31 -3.14 0.30
CA LEU A 113 7.90 -2.69 1.61
C LEU A 113 6.50 -2.10 1.56
N ARG A 114 5.75 -2.33 2.65
CA ARG A 114 4.46 -1.68 2.92
C ARG A 114 4.58 -0.89 4.21
N LYS A 115 4.52 0.43 4.11
CA LYS A 115 4.65 1.34 5.25
C LYS A 115 3.35 2.09 5.47
N SER A 116 2.80 1.95 6.68
CA SER A 116 1.62 2.74 7.06
C SER A 116 1.97 4.22 7.09
N ILE A 117 1.11 5.04 6.49
CA ILE A 117 1.20 6.50 6.53
C ILE A 117 0.10 7.12 7.39
N THR A 118 -0.60 6.29 8.16
CA THR A 118 -1.57 6.70 9.19
C THR A 118 -1.15 6.14 10.55
N ARG A 119 -1.57 6.80 11.63
CA ARG A 119 -1.28 6.35 13.01
C ARG A 119 -2.09 5.13 13.45
N GLY A 120 -2.93 4.60 12.58
CA GLY A 120 -3.79 3.47 12.80
C GLY A 120 -4.99 3.52 11.88
N PRO A 121 -5.98 2.64 12.06
CA PRO A 121 -7.19 2.63 11.26
C PRO A 121 -7.95 3.96 11.40
N PHE A 122 -8.48 4.46 10.30
CA PHE A 122 -9.21 5.74 10.25
C PHE A 122 -10.45 5.63 9.37
N LYS A 123 -11.37 6.58 9.50
CA LYS A 123 -12.56 6.71 8.68
C LYS A 123 -12.38 7.81 7.64
N PHE A 124 -12.92 7.56 6.46
CA PHE A 124 -13.10 8.64 5.48
C PHE A 124 -14.36 9.42 5.82
N ASN A 125 -14.26 10.75 5.87
CA ASN A 125 -15.38 11.62 6.27
C ASN A 125 -16.42 11.84 5.18
N LYS A 126 -16.07 11.57 3.92
CA LYS A 126 -16.93 11.77 2.75
C LYS A 126 -16.86 10.55 1.84
N ALA A 127 -17.98 10.15 1.25
CA ALA A 127 -18.00 9.23 0.13
C ALA A 127 -17.58 9.98 -1.14
N GLY A 128 -16.97 9.27 -2.10
CA GLY A 128 -16.55 9.81 -3.38
C GLY A 128 -15.11 9.50 -3.72
N ASN A 129 -14.58 10.15 -4.75
CA ASN A 129 -13.24 9.89 -5.26
C ASN A 129 -12.18 10.64 -4.47
N TYR A 130 -11.22 9.89 -3.92
CA TYR A 130 -10.01 10.39 -3.29
C TYR A 130 -8.84 10.28 -4.25
N LYS A 131 -7.99 11.30 -4.27
CA LYS A 131 -6.76 11.31 -5.07
C LYS A 131 -5.55 11.40 -4.14
N PHE A 132 -4.54 10.59 -4.45
CA PHE A 132 -3.24 10.64 -3.80
C PHE A 132 -2.18 10.95 -4.84
N SER A 133 -1.25 11.81 -4.50
CA SER A 133 -0.03 12.03 -5.26
C SER A 133 1.18 11.74 -4.38
N VAL A 134 2.21 11.12 -4.94
CA VAL A 134 3.43 10.82 -4.20
C VAL A 134 4.63 11.37 -4.94
N ALA A 135 5.44 12.17 -4.25
CA ALA A 135 6.70 12.70 -4.78
C ALA A 135 7.86 12.36 -3.83
N GLN A 136 8.99 11.96 -4.38
CA GLN A 136 10.21 11.87 -3.60
C GLN A 136 10.75 13.29 -3.31
N ILE A 137 11.31 13.49 -2.11
CA ILE A 137 11.92 14.74 -1.67
C ILE A 137 13.30 14.50 -1.03
N MET A 138 14.02 13.49 -1.53
CA MET A 138 15.42 13.24 -1.20
C MET A 138 16.29 14.35 -1.78
N ARG A 139 17.57 14.39 -1.42
CA ARG A 139 18.53 15.38 -1.96
C ARG A 139 19.03 15.05 -3.36
N GLU A 140 18.79 13.83 -3.82
CA GLU A 140 19.26 13.31 -5.11
C GLU A 140 18.14 13.35 -6.14
N ASN A 141 18.44 13.86 -7.34
CA ASN A 141 17.49 13.96 -8.45
C ASN A 141 18.20 13.71 -9.81
N PRO A 142 17.84 12.66 -10.57
CA PRO A 142 16.88 11.63 -10.18
C PRO A 142 17.42 10.71 -9.06
N LEU A 143 16.52 10.22 -8.21
CA LEU A 143 16.84 9.26 -7.15
C LEU A 143 16.97 7.85 -7.75
N PRO A 144 18.14 7.22 -7.72
CA PRO A 144 18.35 5.89 -8.31
C PRO A 144 17.86 4.77 -7.37
N GLY A 145 17.56 3.61 -7.95
CA GLY A 145 17.26 2.39 -7.21
C GLY A 145 15.80 2.22 -6.81
N ILE A 146 14.90 3.12 -7.19
CA ILE A 146 13.46 2.97 -6.93
C ILE A 146 12.77 2.32 -8.13
N VAL A 147 12.21 1.15 -7.94
CA VAL A 147 11.55 0.34 -8.97
C VAL A 147 10.10 0.77 -9.18
N SER A 148 9.36 0.95 -8.08
CA SER A 148 7.97 1.41 -8.14
C SER A 148 7.54 2.05 -6.82
N ILE A 149 6.49 2.85 -6.92
CA ILE A 149 5.78 3.45 -5.79
C ILE A 149 4.28 3.20 -5.95
N GLY A 150 3.58 2.95 -4.87
CA GLY A 150 2.14 2.69 -4.89
C GLY A 150 1.42 3.15 -3.64
N ILE A 151 0.10 3.13 -3.73
CA ILE A 151 -0.82 3.31 -2.61
C ILE A 151 -1.66 2.05 -2.47
N ARG A 152 -1.77 1.58 -1.23
CA ARG A 152 -2.63 0.47 -0.82
C ARG A 152 -3.57 0.94 0.28
N LEU A 153 -4.84 0.68 0.06
CA LEU A 153 -5.91 0.91 1.02
C LEU A 153 -6.54 -0.43 1.37
N GLU A 154 -6.62 -0.74 2.66
CA GLU A 154 -7.25 -1.95 3.17
C GLU A 154 -8.35 -1.58 4.14
N ARG A 155 -9.48 -2.30 4.09
CA ARG A 155 -10.47 -2.25 5.16
C ARG A 155 -9.86 -2.89 6.40
N ALA A 156 -9.87 -2.18 7.51
CA ALA A 156 -9.44 -2.72 8.80
C ALA A 156 -10.44 -3.78 9.30
N PRO A 157 -9.97 -4.82 10.02
CA PRO A 157 -10.84 -5.83 10.59
C PRO A 157 -11.87 -5.26 11.58
#